data_144e71bbd4fb862f6f774e59f9c7a977
#
_entry.id   144e71bbd4fb862f6f774e59f9c7a977
#
_cell.length_a   1.000
_cell.length_b   1.000
_cell.length_c   1.000
_cell.angle_alpha   90.00
_cell.angle_beta   90.00
_cell.angle_gamma   90.00
#
_symmetry.space_group_name_H-M   'P 1'
#
loop_
_entity.id
_entity.type
_entity.pdbx_description
1 polymer ?
#
loop_
_entity_poly.entity_id
_entity_poly.type
_entity_poly.pdbx_seq_one_letter_code
_entity_poly.pdbx_strand_id
1 'polypeptide(L)'
;RALNYKYAEVLIRVGQYSNAQRILQRFSQTHPRDIQVWRLLQRLADADQTSPLRNIHVLRYRAEAEYWSGLEENAIKSLLQAERLTQQHQALAAMLKARLNQMQKERQMRI
;
A
#
# COMPACT_ATOMS: atom_id res chain seq x y z
N ARG A 1 -11.47 4.79 18.18
CA ARG A 1 -12.65 4.35 17.47
C ARG A 1 -12.29 3.60 16.21
N ALA A 2 -12.68 2.33 16.13
CA ALA A 2 -12.35 1.49 14.99
C ALA A 2 -13.18 1.87 13.76
N LEU A 3 -12.53 1.89 12.59
CA LEU A 3 -13.22 2.10 11.33
C LEU A 3 -13.94 0.82 10.92
N ASN A 4 -15.08 0.98 10.27
CA ASN A 4 -15.84 -0.16 9.74
C ASN A 4 -15.50 -0.38 8.28
N TYR A 5 -14.83 -1.48 8.01
CA TYR A 5 -14.35 -1.81 6.66
C TYR A 5 -15.25 -2.80 5.91
N LYS A 6 -16.36 -3.19 6.49
CA LYS A 6 -17.23 -4.20 5.87
C LYS A 6 -17.71 -3.82 4.49
N TYR A 7 -18.05 -2.54 4.30
CA TYR A 7 -18.50 -2.07 3.00
C TYR A 7 -17.40 -2.21 1.94
N ALA A 8 -16.17 -1.83 2.30
CA ALA A 8 -15.03 -1.98 1.39
C ALA A 8 -14.78 -3.46 1.08
N GLU A 9 -14.88 -4.34 2.08
CA GLU A 9 -14.70 -5.78 1.87
C GLU A 9 -15.74 -6.35 0.90
N VAL A 10 -16.99 -5.93 1.03
CA VAL A 10 -18.07 -6.36 0.13
C VAL A 10 -17.78 -5.88 -1.29
N LEU A 11 -17.35 -4.62 -1.44
CA LEU A 11 -17.03 -4.07 -2.76
C LEU A 11 -15.92 -4.87 -3.45
N ILE A 12 -14.90 -5.27 -2.70
CA ILE A 12 -13.82 -6.10 -3.24
C ILE A 12 -14.38 -7.46 -3.69
N ARG A 13 -15.22 -8.07 -2.85
CA ARG A 13 -15.77 -9.39 -3.12
C ARG A 13 -16.61 -9.41 -4.39
N VAL A 14 -17.39 -8.35 -4.63
CA VAL A 14 -18.27 -8.29 -5.79
C VAL A 14 -17.60 -7.67 -7.02
N GLY A 15 -16.30 -7.34 -6.95
CA GLY A 15 -15.55 -6.84 -8.09
C GLY A 15 -15.68 -5.34 -8.34
N GLN A 16 -16.21 -4.59 -7.40
CA GLN A 16 -16.34 -3.13 -7.47
C GLN A 16 -15.03 -2.46 -7.04
N TYR A 17 -13.96 -2.71 -7.79
CA TYR A 17 -12.60 -2.34 -7.37
C TYR A 17 -12.39 -0.83 -7.32
N SER A 18 -12.90 -0.08 -8.29
CA SER A 18 -12.74 1.38 -8.30
C SER A 18 -13.38 2.04 -7.09
N ASN A 19 -14.57 1.58 -6.71
CA ASN A 19 -15.27 2.11 -5.55
C ASN A 19 -14.55 1.75 -4.25
N ALA A 20 -14.08 0.50 -4.14
CA ALA A 20 -13.32 0.06 -2.97
C ALA A 20 -12.04 0.87 -2.84
N GLN A 21 -11.32 1.08 -3.95
CA GLN A 21 -10.06 1.83 -3.96
C GLN A 21 -10.26 3.26 -3.46
N ARG A 22 -11.30 3.94 -3.95
CA ARG A 22 -11.58 5.32 -3.56
C ARG A 22 -11.81 5.45 -2.06
N ILE A 23 -12.59 4.52 -1.50
CA ILE A 23 -12.90 4.53 -0.07
C ILE A 23 -11.66 4.24 0.76
N LEU A 24 -10.91 3.20 0.38
CA LEU A 24 -9.73 2.77 1.14
C LEU A 24 -8.59 3.78 1.03
N GLN A 25 -8.42 4.42 -0.14
CA GLN A 25 -7.41 5.47 -0.27
C GLN A 25 -7.70 6.65 0.63
N ARG A 26 -8.98 7.03 0.76
CA ARG A 26 -9.36 8.10 1.67
C ARG A 26 -9.02 7.72 3.11
N PHE A 27 -9.34 6.49 3.51
CA PHE A 27 -9.01 6.01 4.85
C PHE A 27 -7.50 5.99 5.08
N SER A 28 -6.71 5.61 4.07
CA SER A 28 -5.25 5.58 4.20
C SER A 28 -4.65 6.96 4.42
N GLN A 29 -5.28 7.99 3.86
CA GLN A 29 -4.82 9.37 4.02
C GLN A 29 -5.15 9.93 5.40
N THR A 30 -6.29 9.55 5.95
CA THR A 30 -6.73 10.04 7.26
C THR A 30 -6.29 9.15 8.42
N HIS A 31 -6.03 7.87 8.16
CA HIS A 31 -5.66 6.89 9.19
C HIS A 31 -4.49 6.03 8.71
N PRO A 32 -3.31 6.64 8.41
CA PRO A 32 -2.20 5.87 7.82
C PRO A 32 -1.59 4.83 8.76
N ARG A 33 -1.87 4.94 10.06
CA ARG A 33 -1.36 3.97 11.04
C ARG A 33 -2.27 2.77 11.24
N ASP A 34 -3.44 2.78 10.61
CA ASP A 34 -4.37 1.66 10.70
C ASP A 34 -3.97 0.59 9.70
N ILE A 35 -3.36 -0.47 10.22
CA ILE A 35 -2.81 -1.55 9.41
C ILE A 35 -3.89 -2.21 8.55
N GLN A 36 -5.13 -2.27 9.05
CA GLN A 36 -6.24 -2.90 8.34
C GLN A 36 -6.49 -2.23 6.98
N VAL A 37 -6.35 -0.91 6.91
CA VAL A 37 -6.51 -0.17 5.64
C VAL A 37 -5.51 -0.69 4.60
N TRP A 38 -4.25 -0.81 5.00
CA TRP A 38 -3.20 -1.25 4.08
C TRP A 38 -3.38 -2.71 3.66
N ARG A 39 -3.82 -3.55 4.58
CA ARG A 39 -4.10 -4.95 4.26
C ARG A 39 -5.26 -5.08 3.27
N LEU A 40 -6.29 -4.25 3.41
CA LEU A 40 -7.41 -4.25 2.48
C LEU A 40 -7.01 -3.70 1.11
N LEU A 41 -6.18 -2.66 1.08
CA LEU A 41 -5.64 -2.15 -0.19
C LEU A 41 -4.78 -3.21 -0.89
N GLN A 42 -3.98 -3.94 -0.13
CA GLN A 42 -3.18 -5.04 -0.67
C GLN A 42 -4.08 -6.13 -1.28
N ARG A 43 -5.12 -6.50 -0.55
CA ARG A 43 -6.09 -7.51 -1.01
C ARG A 43 -6.83 -7.05 -2.25
N LEU A 44 -7.20 -5.77 -2.29
CA LEU A 44 -7.84 -5.18 -3.46
C LEU A 44 -6.93 -5.25 -4.69
N ALA A 45 -5.68 -4.85 -4.53
CA ALA A 45 -4.71 -4.91 -5.63
C ALA A 45 -4.49 -6.33 -6.09
N ASP A 46 -4.42 -7.29 -5.16
CA ASP A 46 -4.23 -8.69 -5.49
C ASP A 46 -5.44 -9.28 -6.24
N ALA A 47 -6.63 -8.83 -5.91
CA ALA A 47 -7.87 -9.30 -6.53
C ALA A 47 -8.00 -8.86 -7.99
N ASP A 48 -7.48 -7.69 -8.35
CA ASP A 48 -7.58 -7.16 -9.71
C ASP A 48 -6.48 -7.74 -10.59
N GLN A 49 -6.71 -8.95 -11.09
CA GLN A 49 -5.72 -9.67 -11.88
C GLN A 49 -5.54 -9.11 -13.29
N THR A 50 -6.39 -8.18 -13.71
CA THR A 50 -6.29 -7.57 -15.03
C THR A 50 -5.34 -6.38 -15.06
N SER A 51 -4.97 -5.85 -13.91
CA SER A 51 -4.11 -4.68 -13.84
C SER A 51 -2.64 -5.05 -14.13
N PRO A 52 -2.00 -4.36 -15.08
CA PRO A 52 -0.57 -4.61 -15.34
C PRO A 52 0.33 -4.12 -14.18
N LEU A 53 -0.22 -3.29 -13.29
CA LEU A 53 0.52 -2.77 -12.12
C LEU A 53 0.22 -3.52 -10.84
N ARG A 54 -0.47 -4.65 -10.95
CA ARG A 54 -0.93 -5.42 -9.79
C ARG A 54 0.20 -5.73 -8.80
N ASN A 55 1.30 -6.29 -9.29
CA ASN A 55 2.39 -6.70 -8.41
C ASN A 55 3.04 -5.51 -7.71
N ILE A 56 3.14 -4.39 -8.39
CA ILE A 56 3.71 -3.17 -7.80
C ILE A 56 2.83 -2.69 -6.66
N HIS A 57 1.52 -2.62 -6.88
CA HIS A 57 0.58 -2.15 -5.86
C HIS A 57 0.50 -3.11 -4.68
N VAL A 58 0.50 -4.42 -4.93
CA VAL A 58 0.52 -5.41 -3.85
C VAL A 58 1.74 -5.19 -2.95
N LEU A 59 2.91 -5.02 -3.54
CA LEU A 59 4.14 -4.83 -2.79
C LEU A 59 4.16 -3.51 -2.02
N ARG A 60 3.69 -2.41 -2.64
CA ARG A 60 3.72 -1.13 -1.94
C ARG A 60 2.74 -1.06 -0.78
N TYR A 61 1.58 -1.67 -0.91
CA TYR A 61 0.63 -1.73 0.19
C TYR A 61 1.11 -2.67 1.29
N ARG A 62 1.76 -3.77 0.91
CA ARG A 62 2.39 -4.66 1.87
C ARG A 62 3.48 -3.92 2.66
N ALA A 63 4.26 -3.09 1.99
CA ALA A 63 5.30 -2.29 2.64
C ALA A 63 4.70 -1.36 3.70
N GLU A 64 3.58 -0.71 3.39
CA GLU A 64 2.92 0.16 4.39
C GLU A 64 2.44 -0.65 5.59
N ALA A 65 1.81 -1.80 5.36
CA ALA A 65 1.35 -2.65 6.45
C ALA A 65 2.51 -3.10 7.33
N GLU A 66 3.63 -3.48 6.72
CA GLU A 66 4.83 -3.88 7.45
C GLU A 66 5.40 -2.70 8.24
N TYR A 67 5.49 -1.54 7.61
CA TYR A 67 6.06 -0.35 8.24
C TYR A 67 5.30 0.02 9.52
N TRP A 68 3.98 0.12 9.41
CA TRP A 68 3.14 0.50 10.55
C TRP A 68 2.97 -0.62 11.59
N SER A 69 3.40 -1.84 11.25
CA SER A 69 3.47 -2.96 12.20
C SER A 69 4.81 -3.00 12.94
N GLY A 70 5.73 -2.09 12.63
CA GLY A 70 7.05 -2.08 13.23
C GLY A 70 8.10 -2.90 12.50
N LEU A 71 7.75 -3.49 11.36
CA LEU A 71 8.67 -4.28 10.54
C LEU A 71 9.32 -3.41 9.48
N GLU A 72 10.05 -2.40 9.92
CA GLU A 72 10.56 -1.35 9.03
C GLU A 72 11.54 -1.88 7.99
N GLU A 73 12.40 -2.81 8.38
CA GLU A 73 13.35 -3.38 7.44
C GLU A 73 12.64 -4.17 6.34
N ASN A 74 11.63 -4.95 6.73
CA ASN A 74 10.82 -5.68 5.76
C ASN A 74 10.08 -4.74 4.81
N ALA A 75 9.56 -3.64 5.35
CA ALA A 75 8.87 -2.62 4.55
C ALA A 75 9.79 -2.03 3.49
N ILE A 76 11.01 -1.70 3.88
CA ILE A 76 12.00 -1.14 2.96
C ILE A 76 12.32 -2.15 1.85
N LYS A 77 12.49 -3.42 2.21
CA LYS A 77 12.74 -4.47 1.21
C LYS A 77 11.58 -4.64 0.24
N SER A 78 10.35 -4.64 0.74
CA SER A 78 9.16 -4.75 -0.11
C SER A 78 9.06 -3.57 -1.07
N LEU A 79 9.35 -2.37 -0.57
CA LEU A 79 9.29 -1.16 -1.40
C LEU A 79 10.38 -1.14 -2.46
N LEU A 80 11.57 -1.64 -2.13
CA LEU A 80 12.66 -1.79 -3.11
C LEU A 80 12.26 -2.77 -4.22
N GLN A 81 11.62 -3.87 -3.86
CA GLN A 81 11.13 -4.81 -4.86
C GLN A 81 10.10 -4.17 -5.78
N ALA A 82 9.18 -3.39 -5.21
CA ALA A 82 8.18 -2.68 -6.01
C ALA A 82 8.84 -1.71 -6.97
N GLU A 83 9.85 -0.96 -6.51
CA GLU A 83 10.56 0.01 -7.34
C GLU A 83 11.21 -0.65 -8.54
N ARG A 84 11.78 -1.83 -8.37
CA ARG A 84 12.42 -2.56 -9.47
C ARG A 84 11.44 -2.90 -10.60
N LEU A 85 10.16 -2.99 -10.29
CA LEU A 85 9.13 -3.32 -11.26
C LEU A 85 8.59 -2.10 -12.00
N THR A 86 9.07 -0.89 -11.68
CA THR A 86 8.51 0.35 -12.23
C THR A 86 9.32 0.95 -13.37
N GLN A 87 10.14 0.16 -14.05
CA GLN A 87 11.10 0.68 -15.04
C GLN A 87 10.46 1.53 -16.14
N GLN A 88 9.21 1.23 -16.50
CA GLN A 88 8.50 1.96 -17.55
C GLN A 88 7.40 2.86 -17.01
N HIS A 89 7.37 3.09 -15.69
CA HIS A 89 6.32 3.86 -15.03
C HIS A 89 6.97 4.93 -14.15
N GLN A 90 7.44 6.00 -14.77
CA GLN A 90 8.28 7.00 -14.11
C GLN A 90 7.59 7.69 -12.94
N ALA A 91 6.31 8.05 -13.11
CA ALA A 91 5.57 8.72 -12.03
C ALA A 91 5.43 7.82 -10.81
N LEU A 92 5.12 6.54 -11.04
CA LEU A 92 4.99 5.57 -9.96
C LEU A 92 6.35 5.30 -9.31
N ALA A 93 7.41 5.20 -10.11
CA ALA A 93 8.76 5.01 -9.59
C ALA A 93 9.16 6.17 -8.68
N ALA A 94 8.87 7.41 -9.09
CA ALA A 94 9.18 8.59 -8.29
C ALA A 94 8.42 8.59 -6.95
N MET A 95 7.16 8.18 -6.98
CA MET A 95 6.35 8.08 -5.76
C MET A 95 6.93 7.05 -4.79
N LEU A 96 7.32 5.88 -5.31
CA LEU A 96 7.89 4.83 -4.48
C LEU A 96 9.26 5.24 -3.91
N LYS A 97 10.08 5.91 -4.70
CA LYS A 97 11.36 6.44 -4.23
C LYS A 97 11.18 7.46 -3.11
N ALA A 98 10.22 8.35 -3.26
CA ALA A 98 9.95 9.36 -2.22
C ALA A 98 9.53 8.69 -0.92
N ARG A 99 8.66 7.67 -1.01
CA ARG A 99 8.22 6.95 0.17
C ARG A 99 9.35 6.15 0.81
N LEU A 100 10.18 5.51 -0.01
CA LEU A 100 11.35 4.76 0.46
C LEU A 100 12.31 5.68 1.21
N ASN A 101 12.61 6.83 0.65
CA ASN A 101 13.48 7.81 1.30
C ASN A 101 12.91 8.27 2.63
N GLN A 102 11.62 8.48 2.70
CA GLN A 102 10.95 8.89 3.94
C GLN A 102 11.07 7.80 5.00
N MET A 103 10.83 6.54 4.64
CA MET A 103 10.95 5.43 5.59
C MET A 103 12.37 5.29 6.11
N GLN A 104 13.36 5.38 5.23
CA GLN A 104 14.77 5.28 5.62
C GLN A 104 15.18 6.43 6.52
N LYS A 105 14.73 7.64 6.20
CA LYS A 105 15.04 8.83 7.00
C LYS A 105 14.44 8.73 8.40
N GLU A 106 13.18 8.34 8.49
CA GLU A 106 12.52 8.19 9.80
C GLU A 106 13.19 7.12 10.65
N ARG A 107 13.61 6.02 10.01
CA ARG A 107 14.34 4.96 10.72
C ARG A 107 15.65 5.46 11.28
N GLN A 108 16.40 6.24 10.50
CA GLN A 108 17.67 6.83 10.97
C GLN A 108 17.47 7.81 12.13
N MET A 109 16.40 8.59 12.10
CA MET A 109 16.12 9.57 13.12
C MET A 109 15.80 8.95 14.48
N ARG A 110 15.39 7.68 14.51
CA ARG A 110 15.05 6.99 15.75
C ARG A 110 16.26 6.30 16.41
N ILE A 111 17.37 6.27 15.73
CA ILE A 111 18.62 5.75 16.28
C ILE A 111 19.36 6.87 17.00
#